data_6b88f2378f6ab06b3a4b9bec22e3c2b6
#
_entry.id   6b88f2378f6ab06b3a4b9bec22e3c2b6
#
_cell.length_a   1.000
_cell.length_b   1.000
_cell.length_c   1.000
_cell.angle_alpha   90.00
_cell.angle_beta   90.00
_cell.angle_gamma   90.00
#
_symmetry.space_group_name_H-M   'P 1'
#
loop_
_entity.id
_entity.type
_entity.pdbx_description
1 polymer ?
#
loop_
_entity_poly.entity_id
_entity_poly.type
_entity_poly.pdbx_seq_one_letter_code
_entity_poly.pdbx_strand_id
1 'polypeptide(L)'
;MKLAKNTGEENKSVKISTKRRIALFLGVAIYYFLFCILILWAAGALYYDVNWNSKMQALPAILWILFAIAATVLTRPHRLGIFTVLSFVTLIMIWHISILPQQYRDWQEVHLKTPYAEINGDIVTVHDIRDFQFRGPSDFTPAYETHSYNLNNLRDVDLFLNFWGSDKMAHPIVSFDFGQDGHLCFSIETRREKNEGFSAVGGLFKMFEIIYIACTERDCVMLRAVSPGEDVYLYKTKIGKEDTKMIFLQYIKRIDELCKKPEFYNAITANCTTSIRRQNSPERRRPWDWRMLINGEFDRMLYDNDMLDTSIPFEELKKRSHINRKALDAGYSSDFSERIRED
;
A
#
# COMPACT_ATOMS: atom_id res chain seq x y z
N MET A 1 38.77 -46.37 69.82
CA MET A 1 37.85 -46.94 68.84
C MET A 1 36.68 -45.96 68.68
N LYS A 2 36.73 -45.07 67.68
CA LYS A 2 35.67 -44.16 67.35
C LYS A 2 35.43 -44.23 65.85
N LEU A 3 34.32 -44.71 65.47
CA LEU A 3 33.86 -44.86 64.11
C LEU A 3 33.58 -43.50 63.46
N ALA A 4 34.21 -43.31 62.32
CA ALA A 4 33.93 -42.17 61.43
C ALA A 4 32.61 -42.41 60.73
N LYS A 5 31.65 -41.47 60.90
CA LYS A 5 30.38 -41.40 60.14
C LYS A 5 30.68 -40.80 58.76
N ASN A 6 30.57 -41.63 57.75
CA ASN A 6 30.63 -41.21 56.37
C ASN A 6 29.28 -40.66 55.95
N THR A 7 29.15 -39.33 55.85
CA THR A 7 27.95 -38.69 55.32
C THR A 7 28.13 -38.57 53.79
N GLY A 8 27.59 -39.58 53.10
CA GLY A 8 27.46 -39.48 51.64
C GLY A 8 26.40 -38.44 51.24
N GLU A 9 26.80 -37.29 50.79
CA GLU A 9 25.89 -36.39 50.08
C GLU A 9 25.56 -36.98 48.70
N GLU A 10 24.38 -37.54 48.59
CA GLU A 10 23.79 -37.94 47.32
C GLU A 10 23.52 -36.67 46.47
N ASN A 11 24.33 -36.50 45.45
CA ASN A 11 24.19 -35.50 44.42
C ASN A 11 22.96 -35.85 43.56
N LYS A 12 21.75 -35.40 43.97
CA LYS A 12 20.52 -35.55 43.25
C LYS A 12 20.58 -34.72 41.98
N SER A 13 21.10 -35.27 40.89
CA SER A 13 20.97 -34.71 39.55
C SER A 13 19.47 -34.62 39.19
N VAL A 14 18.91 -33.42 39.22
CA VAL A 14 17.50 -33.16 38.82
C VAL A 14 17.37 -33.47 37.34
N LYS A 15 16.88 -34.64 36.98
CA LYS A 15 16.55 -35.02 35.58
C LYS A 15 15.41 -34.11 35.09
N ILE A 16 15.76 -33.10 34.29
CA ILE A 16 14.78 -32.24 33.60
C ILE A 16 13.94 -33.13 32.68
N SER A 17 12.59 -33.10 32.84
CA SER A 17 11.69 -33.89 32.00
C SER A 17 11.84 -33.53 30.52
N THR A 18 11.65 -34.49 29.63
CA THR A 18 11.77 -34.30 28.15
C THR A 18 10.89 -33.12 27.67
N LYS A 19 9.67 -32.97 28.20
CA LYS A 19 8.78 -31.86 27.90
C LYS A 19 9.40 -30.49 28.25
N ARG A 20 10.08 -30.38 29.38
CA ARG A 20 10.76 -29.15 29.82
C ARG A 20 11.97 -28.83 28.94
N ARG A 21 12.70 -29.84 28.47
CA ARG A 21 13.82 -29.66 27.51
C ARG A 21 13.32 -29.15 26.17
N ILE A 22 12.23 -29.73 25.64
CA ILE A 22 11.60 -29.27 24.39
C ILE A 22 11.11 -27.82 24.53
N ALA A 23 10.40 -27.50 25.62
CA ALA A 23 9.92 -26.14 25.87
C ALA A 23 11.08 -25.11 25.95
N LEU A 24 12.18 -25.45 26.62
CA LEU A 24 13.39 -24.60 26.68
C LEU A 24 14.01 -24.42 25.30
N PHE A 25 14.15 -25.50 24.51
CA PHE A 25 14.68 -25.41 23.16
C PHE A 25 13.83 -24.52 22.26
N LEU A 26 12.50 -24.70 22.28
CA LEU A 26 11.57 -23.86 21.53
C LEU A 26 11.65 -22.39 21.97
N GLY A 27 11.72 -22.13 23.27
CA GLY A 27 11.90 -20.77 23.80
C GLY A 27 13.18 -20.10 23.31
N VAL A 28 14.30 -20.81 23.31
CA VAL A 28 15.58 -20.34 22.79
C VAL A 28 15.50 -20.10 21.28
N ALA A 29 14.90 -21.01 20.53
CA ALA A 29 14.72 -20.87 19.09
C ALA A 29 13.88 -19.63 18.74
N ILE A 30 12.74 -19.44 19.42
CA ILE A 30 11.89 -18.26 19.25
C ILE A 30 12.66 -16.97 19.59
N TYR A 31 13.41 -16.98 20.69
CA TYR A 31 14.22 -15.83 21.09
C TYR A 31 15.21 -15.40 19.99
N TYR A 32 15.99 -16.35 19.45
CA TYR A 32 16.93 -16.03 18.37
C TYR A 32 16.24 -15.67 17.07
N PHE A 33 15.11 -16.27 16.76
CA PHE A 33 14.30 -15.92 15.61
C PHE A 33 13.82 -14.46 15.68
N LEU A 34 13.26 -14.04 16.83
CA LEU A 34 12.84 -12.65 17.04
C LEU A 34 14.01 -11.68 17.01
N PHE A 35 15.16 -12.08 17.59
CA PHE A 35 16.39 -11.28 17.55
C PHE A 35 16.87 -11.05 16.10
N CYS A 36 16.86 -12.09 15.26
CA CYS A 36 17.19 -11.97 13.85
C CYS A 36 16.19 -11.05 13.10
N ILE A 37 14.88 -11.16 13.37
CA ILE A 37 13.87 -10.27 12.80
C ILE A 37 14.17 -8.80 13.14
N LEU A 38 14.53 -8.50 14.39
CA LEU A 38 14.88 -7.13 14.79
C LEU A 38 16.11 -6.59 14.07
N ILE A 39 17.16 -7.43 13.90
CA ILE A 39 18.35 -7.06 13.13
C ILE A 39 17.99 -6.78 11.66
N LEU A 40 17.17 -7.65 11.03
CA LEU A 40 16.75 -7.49 9.65
C LEU A 40 15.84 -6.28 9.46
N TRP A 41 14.92 -6.03 10.41
CA TRP A 41 14.10 -4.82 10.41
C TRP A 41 14.96 -3.55 10.49
N ALA A 42 15.93 -3.50 11.39
CA ALA A 42 16.82 -2.35 11.51
C ALA A 42 17.68 -2.15 10.24
N ALA A 43 18.11 -3.25 9.60
CA ALA A 43 18.81 -3.19 8.31
C ALA A 43 17.90 -2.63 7.22
N GLY A 44 16.63 -3.04 7.18
CA GLY A 44 15.63 -2.51 6.26
C GLY A 44 15.38 -1.03 6.49
N ALA A 45 15.22 -0.59 7.74
CA ALA A 45 15.05 0.83 8.07
C ALA A 45 16.25 1.66 7.58
N LEU A 46 17.47 1.19 7.84
CA LEU A 46 18.70 1.85 7.39
C LEU A 46 18.87 1.82 5.86
N TYR A 47 18.30 0.86 5.17
CA TYR A 47 18.35 0.78 3.72
C TYR A 47 17.30 1.68 3.04
N TYR A 48 16.05 1.66 3.51
CA TYR A 48 14.93 2.32 2.84
C TYR A 48 14.66 3.75 3.32
N ASP A 49 14.97 4.06 4.60
CA ASP A 49 14.61 5.34 5.19
C ASP A 49 15.76 6.35 5.21
N VAL A 50 17.01 5.90 4.97
CA VAL A 50 18.15 6.80 4.80
C VAL A 50 18.15 7.34 3.37
N ASN A 51 17.93 8.63 3.21
CA ASN A 51 17.94 9.29 1.89
C ASN A 51 19.39 9.49 1.40
N TRP A 52 20.01 8.41 0.92
CA TRP A 52 21.31 8.42 0.28
C TRP A 52 21.19 8.15 -1.22
N ASN A 53 22.18 8.57 -1.99
CA ASN A 53 22.21 8.26 -3.42
C ASN A 53 22.20 6.72 -3.64
N SER A 54 21.63 6.27 -4.74
CA SER A 54 21.40 4.85 -5.05
C SER A 54 22.66 3.97 -4.94
N LYS A 55 23.84 4.51 -5.16
CA LYS A 55 25.13 3.77 -5.08
C LYS A 55 25.56 3.49 -3.64
N MET A 56 25.15 4.32 -2.68
CA MET A 56 25.54 4.21 -1.27
C MET A 56 24.42 3.72 -0.36
N GLN A 57 23.22 3.55 -0.88
CA GLN A 57 22.02 3.19 -0.12
C GLN A 57 22.17 1.91 0.71
N ALA A 58 22.90 0.91 0.20
CA ALA A 58 23.12 -0.35 0.92
C ALA A 58 24.16 -0.25 2.05
N LEU A 59 25.02 0.76 2.06
CA LEU A 59 26.16 0.84 2.97
C LEU A 59 25.76 0.86 4.46
N PRO A 60 24.77 1.67 4.92
CA PRO A 60 24.35 1.67 6.31
C PRO A 60 23.83 0.31 6.78
N ALA A 61 23.02 -0.36 5.93
CA ALA A 61 22.48 -1.68 6.25
C ALA A 61 23.59 -2.76 6.33
N ILE A 62 24.56 -2.73 5.42
CA ILE A 62 25.72 -3.65 5.44
C ILE A 62 26.55 -3.42 6.70
N LEU A 63 26.91 -2.18 7.01
CA LEU A 63 27.68 -1.85 8.21
C LEU A 63 26.96 -2.28 9.49
N TRP A 64 25.64 -2.09 9.53
CA TRP A 64 24.80 -2.54 10.65
C TRP A 64 24.85 -4.06 10.83
N ILE A 65 24.67 -4.84 9.76
CA ILE A 65 24.69 -6.31 9.81
C ILE A 65 26.09 -6.80 10.29
N LEU A 66 27.17 -6.24 9.74
CA LEU A 66 28.53 -6.57 10.16
C LEU A 66 28.76 -6.24 11.63
N PHE A 67 28.31 -5.07 12.09
CA PHE A 67 28.37 -4.68 13.50
C PHE A 67 27.59 -5.65 14.39
N ALA A 68 26.35 -6.00 14.03
CA ALA A 68 25.50 -6.90 14.80
C ALA A 68 26.13 -8.30 14.93
N ILE A 69 26.71 -8.83 13.85
CA ILE A 69 27.45 -10.10 13.86
C ILE A 69 28.68 -9.98 14.76
N ALA A 70 29.51 -8.96 14.58
CA ALA A 70 30.74 -8.76 15.38
C ALA A 70 30.41 -8.60 16.88
N ALA A 71 29.41 -7.80 17.22
CA ALA A 71 29.00 -7.59 18.61
C ALA A 71 28.50 -8.89 19.26
N THR A 72 27.72 -9.71 18.55
CA THR A 72 27.20 -10.96 19.13
C THR A 72 28.24 -12.08 19.21
N VAL A 73 29.17 -12.17 18.24
CA VAL A 73 30.15 -13.26 18.16
C VAL A 73 31.41 -12.95 18.98
N LEU A 74 31.93 -11.73 18.88
CA LEU A 74 33.24 -11.38 19.48
C LEU A 74 33.13 -10.94 20.94
N THR A 75 31.95 -10.39 21.37
CA THR A 75 31.82 -9.93 22.76
C THR A 75 31.61 -11.09 23.73
N ARG A 76 32.36 -11.06 24.86
CA ARG A 76 32.20 -12.01 25.97
C ARG A 76 31.86 -11.27 27.26
N PRO A 77 30.88 -11.70 28.07
CA PRO A 77 29.91 -12.76 27.76
C PRO A 77 28.96 -12.35 26.64
N HIS A 78 28.46 -13.31 25.86
CA HIS A 78 27.54 -13.05 24.71
C HIS A 78 26.33 -12.20 25.05
N ARG A 79 25.85 -12.25 26.30
CA ARG A 79 24.71 -11.42 26.77
C ARG A 79 25.00 -9.91 26.58
N LEU A 80 26.26 -9.48 26.77
CA LEU A 80 26.65 -8.08 26.58
C LEU A 80 26.53 -7.70 25.08
N GLY A 81 26.99 -8.57 24.17
CA GLY A 81 26.88 -8.35 22.75
C GLY A 81 25.41 -8.22 22.29
N ILE A 82 24.55 -9.14 22.75
CA ILE A 82 23.10 -9.08 22.48
C ILE A 82 22.49 -7.78 23.03
N PHE A 83 22.83 -7.40 24.28
CA PHE A 83 22.35 -6.15 24.86
C PHE A 83 22.79 -4.92 24.04
N THR A 84 24.03 -4.90 23.58
CA THR A 84 24.58 -3.84 22.72
C THR A 84 23.75 -3.75 21.42
N VAL A 85 23.53 -4.87 20.74
CA VAL A 85 22.73 -4.89 19.49
C VAL A 85 21.31 -4.38 19.74
N LEU A 86 20.64 -4.84 20.81
CA LEU A 86 19.27 -4.40 21.14
C LEU A 86 19.22 -2.91 21.47
N SER A 87 20.26 -2.36 22.13
CA SER A 87 20.35 -0.92 22.40
C SER A 87 20.42 -0.11 21.09
N PHE A 88 21.23 -0.56 20.12
CA PHE A 88 21.30 0.08 18.82
C PHE A 88 20.01 -0.09 18.00
N VAL A 89 19.36 -1.26 18.06
CA VAL A 89 18.02 -1.44 17.46
C VAL A 89 17.03 -0.42 18.03
N THR A 90 17.06 -0.21 19.36
CA THR A 90 16.20 0.80 20.00
C THR A 90 16.51 2.21 19.50
N LEU A 91 17.78 2.58 19.34
CA LEU A 91 18.17 3.88 18.78
C LEU A 91 17.70 4.04 17.33
N ILE A 92 17.87 3.01 16.49
CA ILE A 92 17.37 2.99 15.11
C ILE A 92 15.83 3.11 15.10
N MET A 93 15.14 2.45 16.01
CA MET A 93 13.67 2.55 16.13
C MET A 93 13.23 3.97 16.52
N ILE A 94 13.89 4.61 17.49
CA ILE A 94 13.61 6.00 17.87
C ILE A 94 13.85 6.93 16.67
N TRP A 95 14.96 6.77 15.97
CA TRP A 95 15.24 7.52 14.75
C TRP A 95 14.17 7.27 13.68
N HIS A 96 13.84 6.01 13.38
CA HIS A 96 12.78 5.66 12.41
C HIS A 96 11.45 6.33 12.76
N ILE A 97 11.05 6.32 14.04
CA ILE A 97 9.79 6.97 14.47
C ILE A 97 9.85 8.49 14.27
N SER A 98 11.02 9.12 14.45
CA SER A 98 11.21 10.56 14.32
C SER A 98 11.17 11.08 12.88
N ILE A 99 11.28 10.20 11.86
CA ILE A 99 11.18 10.60 10.45
C ILE A 99 9.75 11.04 10.16
N LEU A 100 9.59 12.25 9.67
CA LEU A 100 8.30 12.83 9.30
C LEU A 100 8.11 12.79 7.79
N PRO A 101 6.87 12.53 7.31
CA PRO A 101 6.55 12.61 5.89
C PRO A 101 6.63 14.05 5.40
N GLN A 102 6.94 14.23 4.12
CA GLN A 102 7.21 15.55 3.55
C GLN A 102 6.32 15.84 2.35
N GLN A 103 5.83 17.09 2.26
CA GLN A 103 5.03 17.55 1.13
C GLN A 103 5.92 17.93 -0.07
N TYR A 104 7.13 18.43 0.18
CA TYR A 104 8.03 18.98 -0.83
C TYR A 104 9.30 18.15 -0.91
N ARG A 105 9.36 17.28 -1.93
CA ARG A 105 10.53 16.50 -2.33
C ARG A 105 10.64 16.55 -3.86
N ASP A 106 11.67 15.96 -4.45
CA ASP A 106 11.84 15.91 -5.91
C ASP A 106 10.96 14.81 -6.53
N TRP A 107 9.64 15.04 -6.49
CA TRP A 107 8.64 14.08 -6.94
C TRP A 107 8.71 13.77 -8.43
N GLN A 108 8.36 12.54 -8.81
CA GLN A 108 8.06 12.20 -10.21
C GLN A 108 6.92 13.09 -10.70
N GLU A 109 6.95 13.47 -11.96
CA GLU A 109 5.98 14.41 -12.54
C GLU A 109 4.53 13.91 -12.40
N VAL A 110 4.32 12.59 -12.53
CA VAL A 110 3.01 11.95 -12.34
C VAL A 110 2.47 12.05 -10.90
N HIS A 111 3.32 12.40 -9.93
CA HIS A 111 3.00 12.53 -8.50
C HIS A 111 3.22 13.95 -7.97
N LEU A 112 3.47 14.92 -8.86
CA LEU A 112 3.93 16.27 -8.49
C LEU A 112 2.90 17.00 -7.65
N LYS A 113 1.64 17.03 -8.12
CA LYS A 113 0.57 17.76 -7.46
C LYS A 113 -0.32 16.89 -6.61
N THR A 114 -0.68 17.40 -5.43
CA THR A 114 -1.70 16.83 -4.54
C THR A 114 -3.01 17.56 -4.77
N PRO A 115 -4.08 16.88 -5.20
CA PRO A 115 -5.38 17.50 -5.40
C PRO A 115 -5.96 17.97 -4.05
N TYR A 116 -6.83 18.96 -4.13
CA TYR A 116 -7.64 19.46 -3.00
C TYR A 116 -9.01 19.89 -3.50
N ALA A 117 -9.96 20.10 -2.60
CA ALA A 117 -11.31 20.46 -3.00
C ALA A 117 -11.93 21.54 -2.12
N GLU A 118 -12.87 22.27 -2.71
CA GLU A 118 -13.73 23.24 -2.04
C GLU A 118 -15.18 22.78 -2.13
N ILE A 119 -15.91 22.83 -1.02
CA ILE A 119 -17.32 22.44 -0.95
C ILE A 119 -18.17 23.67 -0.69
N ASN A 120 -19.13 23.94 -1.60
CA ASN A 120 -20.10 25.00 -1.46
C ASN A 120 -21.53 24.44 -1.68
N GLY A 121 -22.21 24.12 -0.59
CA GLY A 121 -23.50 23.41 -0.65
C GLY A 121 -23.35 22.04 -1.28
N ASP A 122 -24.06 21.80 -2.37
CA ASP A 122 -23.99 20.54 -3.13
C ASP A 122 -22.92 20.56 -4.25
N ILE A 123 -22.20 21.65 -4.42
CA ILE A 123 -21.14 21.76 -5.42
C ILE A 123 -19.79 21.48 -4.77
N VAL A 124 -19.04 20.54 -5.34
CA VAL A 124 -17.68 20.19 -4.97
C VAL A 124 -16.75 20.56 -6.12
N THR A 125 -15.89 21.56 -5.91
CA THR A 125 -14.87 21.95 -6.89
C THR A 125 -13.56 21.28 -6.54
N VAL A 126 -13.06 20.42 -7.42
CA VAL A 126 -11.79 19.70 -7.25
C VAL A 126 -10.73 20.35 -8.09
N HIS A 127 -9.59 20.64 -7.48
CA HIS A 127 -8.43 21.28 -8.09
C HIS A 127 -7.32 20.28 -8.31
N ASP A 128 -6.45 20.57 -9.30
CA ASP A 128 -5.30 19.73 -9.68
C ASP A 128 -5.72 18.30 -10.07
N ILE A 129 -6.85 18.15 -10.75
CA ILE A 129 -7.26 16.92 -11.41
C ILE A 129 -6.26 16.64 -12.53
N ARG A 130 -5.59 15.50 -12.48
CA ARG A 130 -4.63 15.09 -13.51
C ARG A 130 -5.35 14.65 -14.78
N ASP A 131 -4.93 15.20 -15.92
CA ASP A 131 -5.46 14.85 -17.25
C ASP A 131 -4.30 14.73 -18.25
N PHE A 132 -3.35 13.87 -17.94
CA PHE A 132 -2.17 13.65 -18.77
C PHE A 132 -2.52 12.86 -20.04
N GLN A 133 -1.82 13.15 -21.11
CA GLN A 133 -1.94 12.40 -22.34
C GLN A 133 -0.75 11.44 -22.49
N PHE A 134 -0.97 10.17 -22.15
CA PHE A 134 0.05 9.12 -22.19
C PHE A 134 0.19 8.50 -23.59
N ARG A 135 1.39 8.44 -24.12
CA ARG A 135 1.79 7.67 -25.31
C ARG A 135 2.61 6.44 -24.95
N GLY A 136 3.05 6.38 -23.69
CA GLY A 136 3.78 5.30 -23.05
C GLY A 136 3.97 5.60 -21.58
N PRO A 137 4.50 4.65 -20.78
CA PRO A 137 4.62 4.83 -19.32
C PRO A 137 5.53 6.00 -18.92
N SER A 138 6.49 6.40 -19.79
CA SER A 138 7.41 7.52 -19.56
C SER A 138 7.29 8.62 -20.61
N ASP A 139 6.38 8.47 -21.58
CA ASP A 139 6.10 9.47 -22.63
C ASP A 139 4.67 9.99 -22.47
N PHE A 140 4.55 11.21 -21.98
CA PHE A 140 3.27 11.86 -21.76
C PHE A 140 3.35 13.37 -21.86
N THR A 141 2.20 14.00 -22.07
CA THR A 141 2.04 15.45 -21.99
C THR A 141 1.28 15.77 -20.71
N PRO A 142 1.89 16.48 -19.74
CA PRO A 142 1.23 16.79 -18.47
C PRO A 142 0.17 17.85 -18.65
N ALA A 143 -0.99 17.64 -18.02
CA ALA A 143 -2.07 18.61 -17.91
C ALA A 143 -2.81 18.44 -16.58
N TYR A 144 -3.31 19.53 -16.05
CA TYR A 144 -4.14 19.54 -14.84
C TYR A 144 -5.33 20.46 -15.09
N GLU A 145 -6.47 20.09 -14.55
CA GLU A 145 -7.69 20.87 -14.63
C GLU A 145 -8.33 21.08 -13.26
N THR A 146 -9.26 22.03 -13.21
CA THR A 146 -10.18 22.24 -12.09
C THR A 146 -11.59 22.03 -12.60
N HIS A 147 -12.37 21.19 -11.91
CA HIS A 147 -13.73 20.91 -12.31
C HIS A 147 -14.68 20.88 -11.11
N SER A 148 -15.94 21.29 -11.34
CA SER A 148 -16.99 21.34 -10.33
C SER A 148 -18.02 20.24 -10.58
N TYR A 149 -18.32 19.47 -9.55
CA TYR A 149 -19.27 18.36 -9.57
C TYR A 149 -20.45 18.67 -8.66
N ASN A 150 -21.66 18.43 -9.13
CA ASN A 150 -22.86 18.57 -8.31
C ASN A 150 -23.20 17.22 -7.66
N LEU A 151 -23.22 17.15 -6.34
CA LEU A 151 -23.52 15.95 -5.56
C LEU A 151 -24.91 15.36 -5.89
N ASN A 152 -25.85 16.18 -6.38
CA ASN A 152 -27.17 15.72 -6.81
C ASN A 152 -27.11 14.93 -8.12
N ASN A 153 -26.10 15.18 -8.96
CA ASN A 153 -25.84 14.45 -10.21
C ASN A 153 -25.07 13.16 -10.01
N LEU A 154 -24.52 12.90 -8.80
CA LEU A 154 -23.79 11.67 -8.50
C LEU A 154 -24.74 10.47 -8.61
N ARG A 155 -24.38 9.52 -9.47
CA ARG A 155 -25.17 8.33 -9.81
C ARG A 155 -24.60 7.08 -9.18
N ASP A 156 -23.38 6.72 -9.60
CA ASP A 156 -22.74 5.44 -9.31
C ASP A 156 -21.24 5.60 -9.03
N VAL A 157 -20.62 4.53 -8.54
CA VAL A 157 -19.18 4.37 -8.46
C VAL A 157 -18.77 3.09 -9.15
N ASP A 158 -17.87 3.20 -10.14
CA ASP A 158 -17.26 2.09 -10.84
C ASP A 158 -15.88 1.79 -10.27
N LEU A 159 -15.38 0.59 -10.54
CA LEU A 159 -14.04 0.16 -10.18
C LEU A 159 -13.26 -0.20 -11.44
N PHE A 160 -12.15 0.48 -11.68
CA PHE A 160 -11.10 -0.02 -12.55
C PHE A 160 -10.15 -0.88 -11.74
N LEU A 161 -9.78 -2.03 -12.28
CA LEU A 161 -8.77 -2.90 -11.69
C LEU A 161 -7.69 -3.15 -12.73
N ASN A 162 -6.50 -2.64 -12.46
CA ASN A 162 -5.35 -2.79 -13.34
C ASN A 162 -4.44 -3.90 -12.84
N PHE A 163 -4.16 -4.91 -13.68
CA PHE A 163 -3.24 -5.99 -13.39
C PHE A 163 -1.89 -5.75 -14.08
N TRP A 164 -0.80 -6.03 -13.39
CA TRP A 164 0.57 -5.94 -13.95
C TRP A 164 1.47 -7.03 -13.39
N GLY A 165 2.37 -7.55 -14.24
CA GLY A 165 3.41 -8.51 -13.86
C GLY A 165 2.91 -9.88 -13.44
N SER A 166 1.76 -10.00 -12.79
CA SER A 166 1.09 -11.25 -12.48
C SER A 166 -0.40 -11.03 -12.17
N ASP A 167 -1.19 -12.09 -12.29
CA ASP A 167 -2.61 -12.13 -11.93
C ASP A 167 -2.89 -11.96 -10.42
N LYS A 168 -1.85 -11.94 -9.59
CA LYS A 168 -1.93 -11.72 -8.14
C LYS A 168 -1.69 -10.27 -7.72
N MET A 169 -1.29 -9.42 -8.65
CA MET A 169 -1.00 -8.01 -8.39
C MET A 169 -1.95 -7.14 -9.20
N ALA A 170 -2.79 -6.40 -8.51
CA ALA A 170 -3.70 -5.46 -9.14
C ALA A 170 -3.72 -4.11 -8.41
N HIS A 171 -4.08 -3.06 -9.13
CA HIS A 171 -4.23 -1.71 -8.61
C HIS A 171 -5.66 -1.24 -8.83
N PRO A 172 -6.45 -1.01 -7.77
CA PRO A 172 -7.80 -0.51 -7.87
C PRO A 172 -7.82 1.02 -8.02
N ILE A 173 -8.65 1.50 -8.94
CA ILE A 173 -8.95 2.91 -9.15
C ILE A 173 -10.48 3.03 -9.09
N VAL A 174 -10.99 3.96 -8.31
CA VAL A 174 -12.43 4.21 -8.24
C VAL A 174 -12.82 5.36 -9.17
N SER A 175 -13.94 5.21 -9.86
CA SER A 175 -14.51 6.25 -10.74
C SER A 175 -15.92 6.59 -10.31
N PHE A 176 -16.16 7.86 -10.02
CA PHE A 176 -17.48 8.39 -9.65
C PHE A 176 -18.16 9.00 -10.86
N ASP A 177 -19.36 8.49 -11.21
CA ASP A 177 -20.19 9.01 -12.30
C ASP A 177 -21.11 10.14 -11.81
N PHE A 178 -20.87 11.34 -12.30
CA PHE A 178 -21.71 12.52 -12.04
C PHE A 178 -22.64 12.85 -13.22
N GLY A 179 -22.89 11.91 -14.11
CA GLY A 179 -23.74 12.11 -15.26
C GLY A 179 -23.24 13.23 -16.17
N GLN A 180 -24.01 14.32 -16.28
CA GLN A 180 -23.65 15.46 -17.14
C GLN A 180 -22.37 16.20 -16.70
N ASP A 181 -21.96 16.07 -15.41
CA ASP A 181 -20.74 16.69 -14.90
C ASP A 181 -19.51 15.79 -15.16
N GLY A 182 -19.70 14.63 -15.83
CA GLY A 182 -18.62 13.71 -16.19
C GLY A 182 -18.23 12.75 -15.09
N HIS A 183 -17.01 12.22 -15.19
CA HIS A 183 -16.48 11.23 -14.27
C HIS A 183 -15.23 11.78 -13.53
N LEU A 184 -15.09 11.40 -12.27
CA LEU A 184 -13.90 11.70 -11.48
C LEU A 184 -13.32 10.43 -10.89
N CYS A 185 -12.05 10.17 -11.22
CA CYS A 185 -11.32 9.03 -10.68
C CYS A 185 -10.44 9.39 -9.50
N PHE A 186 -10.26 8.42 -8.61
CA PHE A 186 -9.22 8.48 -7.57
C PHE A 186 -8.36 7.23 -7.62
N SER A 187 -7.04 7.46 -7.77
CA SER A 187 -6.00 6.46 -7.69
C SER A 187 -5.18 6.68 -6.42
N ILE A 188 -5.01 5.63 -5.60
CA ILE A 188 -4.25 5.68 -4.35
C ILE A 188 -2.87 5.11 -4.60
N GLU A 189 -1.85 5.96 -4.61
CA GLU A 189 -0.50 5.63 -5.09
C GLU A 189 0.57 5.77 -3.99
N THR A 190 1.71 5.11 -4.21
CA THR A 190 2.96 5.48 -3.55
C THR A 190 3.52 6.73 -4.20
N ARG A 191 3.68 7.82 -3.45
CA ARG A 191 4.29 9.04 -3.96
C ARG A 191 5.80 8.86 -4.03
N ARG A 192 6.35 8.84 -5.24
CA ARG A 192 7.75 8.50 -5.52
C ARG A 192 8.55 9.70 -5.96
N GLU A 193 9.80 9.78 -5.49
CA GLU A 193 10.78 10.72 -6.02
C GLU A 193 11.29 10.27 -7.40
N LYS A 194 11.89 11.19 -8.18
CA LYS A 194 12.33 10.94 -9.57
C LYS A 194 13.21 9.71 -9.74
N ASN A 195 14.02 9.39 -8.74
CA ASN A 195 14.96 8.26 -8.81
C ASN A 195 14.44 6.99 -8.11
N GLU A 196 13.18 6.98 -7.69
CA GLU A 196 12.58 5.85 -6.99
C GLU A 196 11.74 4.98 -7.90
N GLY A 197 11.99 3.66 -7.82
CA GLY A 197 11.11 2.64 -8.36
C GLY A 197 10.13 2.13 -7.31
N PHE A 198 9.06 1.47 -7.74
CA PHE A 198 8.16 0.79 -6.81
C PHE A 198 8.89 -0.36 -6.09
N SER A 199 8.72 -0.43 -4.77
CA SER A 199 9.22 -1.51 -3.92
C SER A 199 8.15 -1.88 -2.89
N ALA A 200 7.63 -3.12 -2.98
CA ALA A 200 6.68 -3.64 -1.99
C ALA A 200 7.31 -3.72 -0.59
N VAL A 201 8.60 -4.08 -0.51
CA VAL A 201 9.35 -4.12 0.76
C VAL A 201 9.61 -2.70 1.27
N GLY A 202 10.00 -1.76 0.39
CA GLY A 202 10.15 -0.34 0.74
C GLY A 202 8.86 0.27 1.30
N GLY A 203 7.70 -0.20 0.82
CA GLY A 203 6.39 0.16 1.35
C GLY A 203 6.08 -0.34 2.78
N LEU A 204 6.92 -1.19 3.38
CA LEU A 204 6.85 -1.57 4.81
C LEU A 204 7.61 -0.59 5.71
N PHE A 205 8.43 0.26 5.10
CA PHE A 205 9.24 1.30 5.75
C PHE A 205 8.69 2.69 5.39
N LYS A 206 9.45 3.74 5.66
CA LYS A 206 9.06 5.14 5.39
C LYS A 206 9.61 5.66 4.04
N MET A 207 9.78 4.74 3.07
CA MET A 207 10.31 5.08 1.75
C MET A 207 9.37 6.01 0.97
N PHE A 208 8.06 5.76 1.05
CA PHE A 208 7.07 6.48 0.24
C PHE A 208 6.06 7.22 1.11
N GLU A 209 5.68 8.43 0.72
CA GLU A 209 4.43 9.03 1.14
C GLU A 209 3.25 8.44 0.34
N ILE A 210 2.05 8.53 0.93
CA ILE A 210 0.81 8.18 0.23
C ILE A 210 0.28 9.40 -0.51
N ILE A 211 -0.20 9.20 -1.74
CA ILE A 211 -0.91 10.22 -2.49
C ILE A 211 -2.23 9.66 -3.02
N TYR A 212 -3.27 10.46 -2.99
CA TYR A 212 -4.52 10.23 -3.71
C TYR A 212 -4.51 11.15 -4.93
N ILE A 213 -4.43 10.57 -6.11
CA ILE A 213 -4.46 11.30 -7.37
C ILE A 213 -5.92 11.41 -7.78
N ALA A 214 -6.44 12.63 -7.91
CA ALA A 214 -7.66 12.87 -8.65
C ALA A 214 -7.31 12.94 -10.13
N CYS A 215 -7.99 12.20 -10.99
CA CYS A 215 -7.71 12.15 -12.43
C CYS A 215 -8.98 11.95 -13.27
N THR A 216 -8.88 12.29 -14.55
CA THR A 216 -9.91 11.90 -15.52
C THR A 216 -9.83 10.38 -15.80
N GLU A 217 -10.92 9.76 -16.27
CA GLU A 217 -10.88 8.34 -16.64
C GLU A 217 -9.86 8.07 -17.74
N ARG A 218 -9.78 8.93 -18.75
CA ARG A 218 -8.82 8.78 -19.83
C ARG A 218 -7.37 8.84 -19.36
N ASP A 219 -7.02 9.69 -18.40
CA ASP A 219 -5.69 9.73 -17.79
C ASP A 219 -5.36 8.40 -17.09
N CYS A 220 -6.20 8.01 -16.15
CA CYS A 220 -5.98 6.83 -15.31
C CYS A 220 -5.94 5.54 -16.14
N VAL A 221 -6.85 5.38 -17.11
CA VAL A 221 -6.98 4.18 -17.93
C VAL A 221 -5.90 4.14 -19.01
N MET A 222 -5.67 5.28 -19.72
CA MET A 222 -4.67 5.31 -20.81
C MET A 222 -3.25 5.06 -20.31
N LEU A 223 -2.86 5.58 -19.13
CA LEU A 223 -1.57 5.24 -18.52
C LEU A 223 -1.34 3.73 -18.48
N ARG A 224 -2.37 2.97 -18.16
CA ARG A 224 -2.32 1.52 -18.02
C ARG A 224 -2.46 0.80 -19.36
N ALA A 225 -3.39 1.26 -20.20
CA ALA A 225 -3.65 0.65 -21.50
C ALA A 225 -2.44 0.76 -22.49
N VAL A 226 -1.62 1.85 -22.38
CA VAL A 226 -0.40 2.00 -23.17
C VAL A 226 0.84 1.35 -22.53
N SER A 227 0.71 0.86 -21.27
CA SER A 227 1.82 0.19 -20.58
C SER A 227 1.91 -1.26 -20.99
N PRO A 228 3.07 -1.75 -21.47
CA PRO A 228 3.21 -3.15 -21.89
C PRO A 228 2.94 -4.14 -20.76
N GLY A 229 2.07 -5.12 -21.00
CA GLY A 229 1.76 -6.19 -20.06
C GLY A 229 0.86 -5.77 -18.90
N GLU A 230 0.16 -4.64 -19.05
CA GLU A 230 -0.89 -4.22 -18.12
C GLU A 230 -2.27 -4.44 -18.72
N ASP A 231 -3.20 -5.01 -17.92
CA ASP A 231 -4.59 -5.29 -18.30
C ASP A 231 -5.54 -4.51 -17.39
N VAL A 232 -6.46 -3.76 -17.98
CA VAL A 232 -7.45 -2.94 -17.27
C VAL A 232 -8.83 -3.54 -17.41
N TYR A 233 -9.50 -3.70 -16.29
CA TYR A 233 -10.87 -4.18 -16.18
C TYR A 233 -11.75 -3.11 -15.56
N LEU A 234 -12.94 -2.89 -16.16
CA LEU A 234 -13.96 -1.97 -15.67
C LEU A 234 -15.13 -2.77 -15.09
N TYR A 235 -15.37 -2.62 -13.79
CA TYR A 235 -16.47 -3.26 -13.09
C TYR A 235 -17.47 -2.21 -12.60
N LYS A 236 -18.75 -2.37 -13.01
CA LYS A 236 -19.86 -1.63 -12.41
C LYS A 236 -20.14 -2.21 -11.02
N THR A 237 -20.17 -1.35 -10.00
CA THR A 237 -20.47 -1.80 -8.64
C THR A 237 -21.97 -1.70 -8.34
N LYS A 238 -22.43 -2.53 -7.39
CA LYS A 238 -23.80 -2.49 -6.85
C LYS A 238 -23.90 -1.60 -5.60
N ILE A 239 -23.06 -0.57 -5.49
CA ILE A 239 -23.08 0.36 -4.36
C ILE A 239 -24.25 1.33 -4.56
N GLY A 240 -25.12 1.45 -3.56
CA GLY A 240 -26.27 2.34 -3.64
C GLY A 240 -25.86 3.82 -3.57
N LYS A 241 -26.72 4.71 -4.10
CA LYS A 241 -26.45 6.15 -4.27
C LYS A 241 -26.00 6.84 -2.97
N GLU A 242 -26.63 6.55 -1.85
CA GLU A 242 -26.27 7.16 -0.55
C GLU A 242 -24.87 6.73 -0.08
N ASP A 243 -24.52 5.47 -0.28
CA ASP A 243 -23.20 4.95 0.05
C ASP A 243 -22.14 5.52 -0.90
N THR A 244 -22.45 5.66 -2.18
CA THR A 244 -21.61 6.30 -3.20
C THR A 244 -21.29 7.74 -2.79
N LYS A 245 -22.31 8.53 -2.40
CA LYS A 245 -22.12 9.91 -1.93
C LYS A 245 -21.24 9.98 -0.68
N MET A 246 -21.48 9.09 0.27
CA MET A 246 -20.68 9.02 1.50
C MET A 246 -19.22 8.67 1.17
N ILE A 247 -18.97 7.67 0.33
CA ILE A 247 -17.63 7.26 -0.09
C ILE A 247 -16.93 8.42 -0.81
N PHE A 248 -17.60 9.08 -1.75
CA PHE A 248 -17.07 10.24 -2.46
C PHE A 248 -16.61 11.34 -1.49
N LEU A 249 -17.46 11.73 -0.56
CA LEU A 249 -17.12 12.76 0.43
C LEU A 249 -15.93 12.36 1.34
N GLN A 250 -15.75 11.08 1.61
CA GLN A 250 -14.55 10.60 2.32
C GLN A 250 -13.29 10.75 1.46
N TYR A 251 -13.36 10.49 0.13
CA TYR A 251 -12.22 10.75 -0.77
C TYR A 251 -11.88 12.24 -0.80
N ILE A 252 -12.88 13.12 -0.93
CA ILE A 252 -12.70 14.57 -0.90
C ILE A 252 -12.03 15.03 0.41
N LYS A 253 -12.55 14.57 1.55
CA LYS A 253 -11.93 14.84 2.85
C LYS A 253 -10.47 14.36 2.88
N ARG A 254 -10.21 13.20 2.33
CA ARG A 254 -8.88 12.57 2.39
C ARG A 254 -7.85 13.29 1.54
N ILE A 255 -8.20 13.76 0.33
CA ILE A 255 -7.29 14.58 -0.49
C ILE A 255 -6.94 15.88 0.22
N ASP A 256 -7.89 16.55 0.87
CA ASP A 256 -7.66 17.77 1.63
C ASP A 256 -6.74 17.54 2.85
N GLU A 257 -6.95 16.44 3.57
CA GLU A 257 -6.09 16.06 4.70
C GLU A 257 -4.65 15.83 4.25
N LEU A 258 -4.43 15.07 3.17
CA LEU A 258 -3.11 14.76 2.63
C LEU A 258 -2.43 15.98 2.00
N CYS A 259 -3.20 16.89 1.39
CA CYS A 259 -2.67 18.14 0.88
C CYS A 259 -2.10 19.01 2.00
N LYS A 260 -2.76 19.04 3.16
CA LYS A 260 -2.36 19.82 4.34
C LYS A 260 -1.30 19.13 5.18
N LYS A 261 -1.42 17.81 5.32
CA LYS A 261 -0.55 16.98 6.17
C LYS A 261 -0.22 15.67 5.47
N PRO A 262 0.97 15.53 4.89
CA PRO A 262 1.39 14.30 4.24
C PRO A 262 1.48 13.15 5.24
N GLU A 263 1.33 11.92 4.76
CA GLU A 263 1.44 10.68 5.53
C GLU A 263 2.27 9.67 4.76
N PHE A 264 2.88 8.71 5.48
CA PHE A 264 3.57 7.60 4.83
C PHE A 264 2.57 6.57 4.30
N TYR A 265 2.87 6.04 3.13
CA TYR A 265 2.30 4.79 2.64
C TYR A 265 2.77 3.62 3.49
N ASN A 266 1.93 2.60 3.65
CA ASN A 266 2.32 1.36 4.29
C ASN A 266 1.65 0.18 3.57
N ALA A 267 2.46 -0.75 3.07
CA ALA A 267 2.00 -1.88 2.27
C ALA A 267 0.97 -2.79 2.98
N ILE A 268 0.91 -2.80 4.30
CA ILE A 268 -0.04 -3.61 5.08
C ILE A 268 -1.24 -2.78 5.53
N THR A 269 -0.99 -1.60 6.12
CA THR A 269 -2.03 -0.84 6.83
C THR A 269 -2.61 0.31 6.03
N ALA A 270 -1.90 0.80 5.01
CA ALA A 270 -2.28 1.96 4.19
C ALA A 270 -1.90 1.75 2.71
N ASN A 271 -2.23 0.57 2.16
CA ASN A 271 -2.15 0.29 0.73
C ASN A 271 -3.44 0.74 0.01
N CYS A 272 -3.48 0.64 -1.32
CA CYS A 272 -4.62 1.06 -2.14
C CYS A 272 -5.93 0.40 -1.68
N THR A 273 -5.97 -0.93 -1.52
CA THR A 273 -7.19 -1.67 -1.16
C THR A 273 -7.65 -1.44 0.27
N THR A 274 -6.72 -1.44 1.24
CA THR A 274 -7.06 -1.15 2.65
C THR A 274 -7.51 0.30 2.83
N SER A 275 -6.98 1.22 2.02
CA SER A 275 -7.40 2.62 2.01
C SER A 275 -8.80 2.78 1.43
N ILE A 276 -9.15 2.09 0.32
CA ILE A 276 -10.54 2.05 -0.20
C ILE A 276 -11.51 1.55 0.89
N ARG A 277 -11.17 0.46 1.59
CA ARG A 277 -12.00 -0.04 2.70
C ARG A 277 -12.19 1.00 3.82
N ARG A 278 -11.19 1.83 4.08
CA ARG A 278 -11.27 2.90 5.10
C ARG A 278 -12.24 4.01 4.73
N GLN A 279 -12.56 4.22 3.46
CA GLN A 279 -13.53 5.22 3.02
C GLN A 279 -14.98 4.85 3.40
N ASN A 280 -15.23 3.58 3.74
CA ASN A 280 -16.53 3.18 4.31
C ASN A 280 -16.60 3.50 5.80
N SER A 281 -17.78 3.93 6.29
CA SER A 281 -18.01 4.13 7.72
C SER A 281 -17.74 2.85 8.52
N PRO A 282 -17.30 2.93 9.78
CA PRO A 282 -17.00 1.75 10.60
C PRO A 282 -18.15 0.73 10.65
N GLU A 283 -19.41 1.20 10.72
CA GLU A 283 -20.61 0.37 10.82
C GLU A 283 -20.89 -0.39 9.51
N ARG A 284 -20.44 0.14 8.37
CA ARG A 284 -20.65 -0.42 7.03
C ARG A 284 -19.42 -1.14 6.48
N ARG A 285 -18.31 -1.13 7.21
CA ARG A 285 -17.10 -1.87 6.83
C ARG A 285 -17.35 -3.36 6.90
N ARG A 286 -17.21 -4.04 5.75
CA ARG A 286 -17.26 -5.50 5.71
C ARG A 286 -16.14 -6.11 6.55
N PRO A 287 -16.27 -7.35 7.03
CA PRO A 287 -15.21 -8.07 7.72
C PRO A 287 -13.90 -8.04 6.92
N TRP A 288 -12.78 -8.21 7.64
CA TRP A 288 -11.47 -8.30 7.04
C TRP A 288 -11.40 -9.55 6.15
N ASP A 289 -10.88 -9.37 4.91
CA ASP A 289 -10.61 -10.44 3.97
C ASP A 289 -9.14 -10.36 3.55
N TRP A 290 -8.42 -11.47 3.59
CA TRP A 290 -7.01 -11.53 3.24
C TRP A 290 -6.72 -11.14 1.79
N ARG A 291 -7.71 -11.29 0.89
CA ARG A 291 -7.65 -10.87 -0.51
C ARG A 291 -7.46 -9.36 -0.68
N MET A 292 -7.72 -8.59 0.37
CA MET A 292 -7.37 -7.15 0.40
C MET A 292 -5.86 -6.89 0.50
N LEU A 293 -5.05 -7.87 0.87
CA LEU A 293 -3.59 -7.77 0.85
C LEU A 293 -3.01 -8.25 -0.48
N ILE A 294 -3.69 -9.21 -1.13
CA ILE A 294 -3.31 -9.73 -2.45
C ILE A 294 -4.33 -9.17 -3.44
N ASN A 295 -4.08 -7.95 -3.91
CA ASN A 295 -5.03 -7.15 -4.68
C ASN A 295 -5.54 -7.83 -5.97
N GLY A 296 -4.83 -8.84 -6.49
CA GLY A 296 -5.24 -9.61 -7.67
C GLY A 296 -6.50 -10.44 -7.51
N GLU A 297 -6.95 -10.69 -6.27
CA GLU A 297 -8.20 -11.39 -5.97
C GLU A 297 -9.33 -10.42 -5.58
N PHE A 298 -9.14 -9.11 -5.79
CA PHE A 298 -10.07 -8.10 -5.29
C PHE A 298 -11.40 -8.12 -6.05
N ASP A 299 -11.39 -8.30 -7.37
CA ASP A 299 -12.60 -8.46 -8.20
C ASP A 299 -13.39 -9.70 -7.79
N ARG A 300 -12.72 -10.82 -7.58
CA ARG A 300 -13.33 -12.05 -7.12
C ARG A 300 -13.95 -11.88 -5.73
N MET A 301 -13.25 -11.20 -4.83
CA MET A 301 -13.79 -10.88 -3.51
C MET A 301 -15.06 -10.04 -3.59
N LEU A 302 -15.09 -9.03 -4.46
CA LEU A 302 -16.26 -8.18 -4.66
C LEU A 302 -17.43 -8.98 -5.26
N TYR A 303 -17.15 -9.87 -6.23
CA TYR A 303 -18.15 -10.74 -6.84
C TYR A 303 -18.75 -11.71 -5.81
N ASP A 304 -17.93 -12.40 -5.04
CA ASP A 304 -18.36 -13.33 -3.98
C ASP A 304 -19.19 -12.65 -2.88
N ASN A 305 -19.05 -11.34 -2.72
CA ASN A 305 -19.79 -10.51 -1.78
C ASN A 305 -20.99 -9.79 -2.39
N ASP A 306 -21.43 -10.16 -3.61
CA ASP A 306 -22.53 -9.56 -4.34
C ASP A 306 -22.42 -8.04 -4.55
N MET A 307 -21.18 -7.55 -4.69
CA MET A 307 -20.92 -6.14 -4.99
C MET A 307 -20.74 -5.85 -6.48
N LEU A 308 -20.63 -6.90 -7.30
CA LEU A 308 -20.59 -6.86 -8.75
C LEU A 308 -21.79 -7.62 -9.33
N ASP A 309 -21.96 -7.60 -10.66
CA ASP A 309 -23.01 -8.36 -11.31
C ASP A 309 -22.79 -9.88 -11.17
N THR A 310 -23.63 -10.50 -10.36
CA THR A 310 -23.64 -11.94 -10.10
C THR A 310 -24.67 -12.70 -10.95
N SER A 311 -25.33 -12.03 -11.89
CA SER A 311 -26.28 -12.66 -12.83
C SER A 311 -25.59 -13.53 -13.88
N ILE A 312 -24.29 -13.32 -14.09
CA ILE A 312 -23.43 -14.09 -15.00
C ILE A 312 -22.23 -14.67 -14.23
N PRO A 313 -21.63 -15.80 -14.70
CA PRO A 313 -20.45 -16.37 -14.06
C PRO A 313 -19.29 -15.37 -14.02
N PHE A 314 -18.48 -15.42 -12.96
CA PHE A 314 -17.36 -14.51 -12.75
C PHE A 314 -16.39 -14.42 -13.93
N GLU A 315 -16.03 -15.56 -14.53
CA GLU A 315 -15.09 -15.60 -15.66
C GLU A 315 -15.65 -14.88 -16.90
N GLU A 316 -16.96 -14.96 -17.10
CA GLU A 316 -17.64 -14.22 -18.17
C GLU A 316 -17.70 -12.72 -17.86
N LEU A 317 -18.03 -12.35 -16.60
CA LEU A 317 -17.98 -10.97 -16.14
C LEU A 317 -16.58 -10.39 -16.35
N LYS A 318 -15.53 -11.08 -15.89
CA LYS A 318 -14.15 -10.65 -16.03
C LYS A 318 -13.77 -10.42 -17.49
N LYS A 319 -14.13 -11.37 -18.38
CA LYS A 319 -13.87 -11.24 -19.82
C LYS A 319 -14.54 -10.01 -20.44
N ARG A 320 -15.81 -9.75 -20.10
CA ARG A 320 -16.54 -8.55 -20.60
C ARG A 320 -15.98 -7.24 -20.04
N SER A 321 -15.46 -7.29 -18.82
CA SER A 321 -14.89 -6.14 -18.12
C SER A 321 -13.52 -5.70 -18.65
N HIS A 322 -12.84 -6.48 -19.50
CA HIS A 322 -11.53 -6.15 -20.05
C HIS A 322 -11.65 -5.04 -21.11
N ILE A 323 -11.01 -3.88 -20.87
CA ILE A 323 -11.24 -2.66 -21.65
C ILE A 323 -10.03 -2.10 -22.39
N ASN A 324 -8.85 -2.74 -22.36
CA ASN A 324 -7.63 -2.19 -23.01
C ASN A 324 -7.88 -1.78 -24.45
N ARG A 325 -8.52 -2.66 -25.25
CA ARG A 325 -8.80 -2.37 -26.66
C ARG A 325 -9.76 -1.19 -26.82
N LYS A 326 -10.86 -1.17 -26.05
CA LYS A 326 -11.84 -0.08 -26.08
C LYS A 326 -11.19 1.26 -25.71
N ALA A 327 -10.30 1.26 -24.69
CA ALA A 327 -9.56 2.44 -24.28
C ALA A 327 -8.61 2.95 -25.37
N LEU A 328 -7.85 2.07 -26.00
CA LEU A 328 -6.95 2.43 -27.09
C LEU A 328 -7.71 2.94 -28.34
N ASP A 329 -8.85 2.32 -28.66
CA ASP A 329 -9.71 2.73 -29.78
C ASP A 329 -10.43 4.08 -29.48
N ALA A 330 -10.76 4.36 -28.23
CA ALA A 330 -11.32 5.63 -27.78
C ALA A 330 -10.27 6.76 -27.80
N GLY A 331 -9.03 6.42 -27.47
CA GLY A 331 -7.93 7.39 -27.42
C GLY A 331 -8.19 8.54 -26.43
N TYR A 332 -7.97 9.78 -26.89
CA TYR A 332 -8.20 11.00 -26.07
C TYR A 332 -9.48 11.74 -26.49
N SER A 333 -10.50 11.02 -26.97
CA SER A 333 -11.79 11.60 -27.34
C SER A 333 -12.54 12.16 -26.13
N SER A 334 -13.43 13.13 -26.36
CA SER A 334 -14.29 13.71 -25.31
C SER A 334 -15.33 12.75 -24.77
N ASP A 335 -15.70 11.73 -25.55
CA ASP A 335 -16.64 10.66 -25.24
C ASP A 335 -15.96 9.36 -24.74
N PHE A 336 -14.71 9.48 -24.24
CA PHE A 336 -13.91 8.35 -23.78
C PHE A 336 -14.66 7.46 -22.78
N SER A 337 -15.31 8.08 -21.80
CA SER A 337 -16.00 7.39 -20.71
C SER A 337 -17.19 6.57 -21.18
N GLU A 338 -17.92 7.05 -22.21
CA GLU A 338 -18.99 6.31 -22.86
C GLU A 338 -18.42 5.15 -23.67
N ARG A 339 -17.42 5.40 -24.51
CA ARG A 339 -16.84 4.39 -25.43
C ARG A 339 -16.22 3.20 -24.72
N ILE A 340 -15.58 3.38 -23.56
CA ILE A 340 -15.04 2.24 -22.80
C ILE A 340 -16.14 1.39 -22.14
N ARG A 341 -17.41 1.88 -22.07
CA ARG A 341 -18.58 1.21 -21.50
C ARG A 341 -19.50 0.59 -22.57
N GLU A 342 -19.28 0.89 -23.84
CA GLU A 342 -20.01 0.25 -24.95
C GLU A 342 -19.73 -1.26 -24.98
N ASP A 343 -20.75 -2.07 -25.35
CA ASP A 343 -20.64 -3.55 -25.41
C ASP A 343 -19.81 -4.06 -26.62
#